data_5ab3520e17aa27dc2d9b48cee8fcf8e1
#
_entry.id   5ab3520e17aa27dc2d9b48cee8fcf8e1
#
_cell.length_a   1.000
_cell.length_b   1.000
_cell.length_c   1.000
_cell.angle_alpha   90.00
_cell.angle_beta   90.00
_cell.angle_gamma   90.00
#
_symmetry.space_group_name_H-M   'P 1'
#
loop_
_entity.id
_entity.type
_entity.pdbx_description
1 polymer ?
#
loop_
_entity_poly.entity_id
_entity_poly.type
_entity_poly.pdbx_seq_one_letter_code
_entity_poly.pdbx_strand_id
1 'polypeptide(L)'
;MVVLAFAIVYIVWGSTYFFIQIAVKDFPPFILGALRFIIAGILMAAWCIFKGENIFAARGIKHAAISGILLLFCGNGIIIWVEQSMPSAMVAIMVSSAPIWFVLLDKPKWSENLRSKSIISGMLIGLAGVILLFSEQVSEALSLQGGESVKLSSMVLLVLAAISWSGGSLYSKYKTSEDPIIVITTWQMMAAGIAFVPGIIIRDEFNGFHWKEVSGDAWMAVLYLIVLGSIAGFSAYVWLLKERPAMQVSTYAYVNPVVAVLLGVFFANEKISSIQVIGLFIILGSVFMINMARYRREKLAERKIAGLE
;
A
#
# COMPACT_ATOMS: atom_id res chain seq x y z
N MET A 1 20.01 6.02 1.21
CA MET A 1 18.79 6.10 0.38
C MET A 1 17.77 5.02 0.72
N VAL A 2 18.14 3.73 0.82
CA VAL A 2 17.18 2.63 1.11
C VAL A 2 16.42 2.85 2.42
N VAL A 3 17.11 3.16 3.53
CA VAL A 3 16.46 3.42 4.83
C VAL A 3 15.48 4.58 4.76
N LEU A 4 15.83 5.67 4.07
CA LEU A 4 14.95 6.82 3.87
C LEU A 4 13.70 6.44 3.08
N ALA A 5 13.85 5.65 2.00
CA ALA A 5 12.72 5.20 1.21
C ALA A 5 11.77 4.29 2.00
N PHE A 6 12.30 3.37 2.83
CA PHE A 6 11.49 2.59 3.76
C PHE A 6 10.77 3.49 4.78
N ALA A 7 11.46 4.47 5.36
CA ALA A 7 10.87 5.41 6.31
C ALA A 7 9.71 6.19 5.67
N ILE A 8 9.89 6.69 4.45
CA ILE A 8 8.84 7.38 3.70
C ILE A 8 7.63 6.45 3.50
N VAL A 9 7.85 5.22 3.00
CA VAL A 9 6.75 4.28 2.75
C VAL A 9 6.04 3.93 4.06
N TYR A 10 6.76 3.64 5.13
CA TYR A 10 6.19 3.23 6.42
C TYR A 10 5.37 4.35 7.06
N ILE A 11 5.94 5.57 7.15
CA ILE A 11 5.29 6.70 7.82
C ILE A 11 4.14 7.24 6.98
N VAL A 12 4.41 7.51 5.71
CA VAL A 12 3.41 8.13 4.82
C VAL A 12 2.24 7.18 4.60
N TRP A 13 2.49 5.90 4.24
CA TRP A 13 1.39 4.99 3.98
C TRP A 13 0.69 4.52 5.24
N GLY A 14 1.38 4.47 6.38
CA GLY A 14 0.73 4.23 7.68
C GLY A 14 -0.31 5.30 8.03
N SER A 15 -0.12 6.53 7.57
CA SER A 15 -1.07 7.62 7.77
C SER A 15 -2.15 7.72 6.67
N THR A 16 -1.95 7.10 5.48
CA THR A 16 -2.90 7.28 4.36
C THR A 16 -4.29 6.76 4.65
N TYR A 17 -4.45 5.70 5.43
CA TYR A 17 -5.77 5.19 5.85
C TYR A 17 -6.58 6.26 6.56
N PHE A 18 -5.97 6.99 7.48
CA PHE A 18 -6.62 8.11 8.18
C PHE A 18 -7.06 9.22 7.21
N PHE A 19 -6.20 9.62 6.28
CA PHE A 19 -6.54 10.67 5.31
C PHE A 19 -7.55 10.20 4.25
N ILE A 20 -7.55 8.94 3.84
CA ILE A 20 -8.59 8.38 2.98
C ILE A 20 -9.93 8.44 3.72
N GLN A 21 -9.98 8.03 4.99
CA GLN A 21 -11.21 8.06 5.79
C GLN A 21 -11.78 9.47 5.96
N ILE A 22 -10.94 10.50 6.05
CA ILE A 22 -11.40 11.89 6.04
C ILE A 22 -11.97 12.25 4.67
N ALA A 23 -11.23 11.93 3.60
CA ALA A 23 -11.62 12.33 2.25
C ALA A 23 -12.90 11.68 1.75
N VAL A 24 -13.14 10.38 2.05
CA VAL A 24 -14.35 9.65 1.59
C VAL A 24 -15.64 10.09 2.28
N LYS A 25 -15.57 10.93 3.31
CA LYS A 25 -16.77 11.53 3.92
C LYS A 25 -17.46 12.50 2.97
N ASP A 26 -16.66 13.24 2.20
CA ASP A 26 -17.15 14.29 1.32
C ASP A 26 -16.98 13.93 -0.15
N PHE A 27 -15.98 13.13 -0.50
CA PHE A 27 -15.73 12.72 -1.89
C PHE A 27 -16.30 11.32 -2.17
N PRO A 28 -17.07 11.15 -3.24
CA PRO A 28 -17.37 9.82 -3.79
C PRO A 28 -16.07 9.06 -4.15
N PRO A 29 -16.02 7.74 -3.97
CA PRO A 29 -14.78 6.98 -4.04
C PRO A 29 -14.10 6.97 -5.41
N PHE A 30 -14.87 6.90 -6.52
CA PHE A 30 -14.28 6.93 -7.85
C PHE A 30 -13.79 8.33 -8.21
N ILE A 31 -14.51 9.39 -7.80
CA ILE A 31 -14.05 10.79 -7.95
C ILE A 31 -12.76 10.99 -7.15
N LEU A 32 -12.70 10.53 -5.90
CA LEU A 32 -11.49 10.63 -5.06
C LEU A 32 -10.30 9.93 -5.71
N GLY A 33 -10.49 8.70 -6.19
CA GLY A 33 -9.45 7.93 -6.85
C GLY A 33 -8.96 8.59 -8.15
N ALA A 34 -9.89 9.01 -9.01
CA ALA A 34 -9.56 9.71 -10.25
C ALA A 34 -8.80 11.02 -9.98
N LEU A 35 -9.34 11.88 -9.11
CA LEU A 35 -8.75 13.16 -8.75
C LEU A 35 -7.32 12.98 -8.23
N ARG A 36 -7.14 12.09 -7.27
CA ARG A 36 -5.85 11.80 -6.64
C ARG A 36 -4.80 11.36 -7.67
N PHE A 37 -5.12 10.35 -8.47
CA PHE A 37 -4.10 9.73 -9.34
C PHE A 37 -3.91 10.48 -10.67
N ILE A 38 -4.94 11.15 -11.20
CA ILE A 38 -4.78 12.00 -12.38
C ILE A 38 -3.91 13.21 -12.05
N ILE A 39 -4.19 13.92 -10.94
CA ILE A 39 -3.40 15.09 -10.55
C ILE A 39 -1.95 14.67 -10.24
N ALA A 40 -1.75 13.60 -9.47
CA ALA A 40 -0.41 13.09 -9.20
C ALA A 40 0.33 12.72 -10.50
N GLY A 41 -0.33 12.04 -11.42
CA GLY A 41 0.21 11.67 -12.72
C GLY A 41 0.59 12.88 -13.60
N ILE A 42 -0.27 13.90 -13.64
CA ILE A 42 0.00 15.16 -14.37
C ILE A 42 1.21 15.88 -13.77
N LEU A 43 1.28 16.03 -12.44
CA LEU A 43 2.42 16.65 -11.76
C LEU A 43 3.73 15.90 -12.03
N MET A 44 3.69 14.56 -12.00
CA MET A 44 4.84 13.73 -12.30
C MET A 44 5.23 13.83 -13.79
N ALA A 45 4.26 13.87 -14.71
CA ALA A 45 4.52 14.07 -16.14
C ALA A 45 5.17 15.43 -16.40
N ALA A 46 4.66 16.48 -15.78
CA ALA A 46 5.25 17.83 -15.86
C ALA A 46 6.71 17.82 -15.34
N TRP A 47 6.96 17.13 -14.23
CA TRP A 47 8.31 16.96 -13.68
C TRP A 47 9.24 16.20 -14.63
N CYS A 48 8.75 15.11 -15.27
CA CYS A 48 9.51 14.36 -16.26
C CYS A 48 9.94 15.28 -17.43
N ILE A 49 8.98 16.04 -17.99
CA ILE A 49 9.24 16.97 -19.09
C ILE A 49 10.26 18.04 -18.66
N PHE A 50 10.12 18.60 -17.46
CA PHE A 50 11.07 19.58 -16.92
C PHE A 50 12.49 19.01 -16.80
N LYS A 51 12.63 17.72 -16.46
CA LYS A 51 13.92 17.01 -16.38
C LYS A 51 14.46 16.54 -17.71
N GLY A 52 13.74 16.77 -18.80
CA GLY A 52 14.14 16.32 -20.15
C GLY A 52 13.91 14.82 -20.39
N GLU A 53 13.15 14.14 -19.52
CA GLU A 53 12.80 12.73 -19.71
C GLU A 53 11.67 12.61 -20.73
N ASN A 54 11.86 11.72 -21.70
CA ASN A 54 10.82 11.45 -22.69
C ASN A 54 9.82 10.43 -22.18
N ILE A 55 8.68 10.91 -21.71
CA ILE A 55 7.62 10.06 -21.14
C ILE A 55 6.99 9.09 -22.17
N PHE A 56 7.11 9.38 -23.48
CA PHE A 56 6.52 8.55 -24.54
C PHE A 56 7.52 7.56 -25.16
N ALA A 57 8.83 7.69 -24.91
CA ALA A 57 9.84 6.78 -25.41
C ALA A 57 10.03 5.51 -24.58
N ALA A 58 9.36 5.42 -23.43
CA ALA A 58 9.49 4.29 -22.52
C ALA A 58 8.90 3.01 -23.15
N ARG A 59 9.72 1.98 -23.28
CA ARG A 59 9.30 0.66 -23.81
C ARG A 59 8.31 -0.03 -22.88
N GLY A 60 8.37 0.30 -21.59
CA GLY A 60 7.55 -0.27 -20.51
C GLY A 60 6.20 0.41 -20.28
N ILE A 61 5.75 1.39 -21.08
CA ILE A 61 4.49 2.14 -20.84
C ILE A 61 3.31 1.18 -20.65
N LYS A 62 3.15 0.20 -21.55
CA LYS A 62 2.08 -0.81 -21.43
C LYS A 62 2.17 -1.57 -20.09
N HIS A 63 3.36 -1.95 -19.68
CA HIS A 63 3.58 -2.68 -18.45
C HIS A 63 3.38 -1.79 -17.22
N ALA A 64 3.80 -0.52 -17.29
CA ALA A 64 3.53 0.47 -16.28
C ALA A 64 2.02 0.71 -16.12
N ALA A 65 1.28 0.88 -17.23
CA ALA A 65 -0.17 1.05 -17.19
C ALA A 65 -0.88 -0.17 -16.57
N ILE A 66 -0.54 -1.39 -16.98
CA ILE A 66 -1.11 -2.62 -16.41
C ILE A 66 -0.81 -2.70 -14.90
N SER A 67 0.44 -2.48 -14.48
CA SER A 67 0.78 -2.50 -13.06
C SER A 67 0.11 -1.37 -12.29
N GLY A 68 -0.05 -0.18 -12.88
CA GLY A 68 -0.78 0.93 -12.28
C GLY A 68 -2.25 0.60 -12.02
N ILE A 69 -2.93 -0.03 -12.99
CA ILE A 69 -4.31 -0.49 -12.82
C ILE A 69 -4.39 -1.54 -11.69
N LEU A 70 -3.49 -2.52 -11.67
CA LEU A 70 -3.49 -3.56 -10.63
C LEU A 70 -3.21 -2.98 -9.23
N LEU A 71 -2.25 -2.07 -9.12
CA LEU A 71 -1.82 -1.49 -7.86
C LEU A 71 -2.82 -0.43 -7.35
N LEU A 72 -3.07 0.58 -8.17
CA LEU A 72 -3.70 1.81 -7.72
C LEU A 72 -5.22 1.81 -7.96
N PHE A 73 -5.70 1.21 -9.06
CA PHE A 73 -7.13 1.10 -9.30
C PHE A 73 -7.71 -0.12 -8.57
N CYS A 74 -7.25 -1.35 -8.84
CA CYS A 74 -7.77 -2.54 -8.18
C CYS A 74 -7.33 -2.61 -6.71
N GLY A 75 -6.03 -2.41 -6.41
CA GLY A 75 -5.52 -2.49 -5.05
C GLY A 75 -6.02 -1.35 -4.17
N ASN A 76 -5.62 -0.12 -4.47
CA ASN A 76 -5.96 1.05 -3.65
C ASN A 76 -7.42 1.50 -3.84
N GLY A 77 -7.99 1.37 -5.04
CA GLY A 77 -9.38 1.72 -5.31
C GLY A 77 -10.38 0.89 -4.50
N ILE A 78 -10.14 -0.41 -4.33
CA ILE A 78 -10.95 -1.24 -3.45
C ILE A 78 -10.85 -0.76 -1.99
N ILE A 79 -9.68 -0.35 -1.53
CA ILE A 79 -9.51 0.22 -0.20
C ILE A 79 -10.36 1.48 -0.04
N ILE A 80 -10.27 2.43 -0.97
CA ILE A 80 -11.07 3.67 -0.96
C ILE A 80 -12.57 3.33 -0.92
N TRP A 81 -12.99 2.34 -1.71
CA TRP A 81 -14.39 1.90 -1.74
C TRP A 81 -14.84 1.31 -0.41
N VAL A 82 -14.05 0.42 0.18
CA VAL A 82 -14.42 -0.29 1.41
C VAL A 82 -14.38 0.62 2.64
N GLU A 83 -13.51 1.62 2.68
CA GLU A 83 -13.42 2.58 3.80
C GLU A 83 -14.65 3.47 3.97
N GLN A 84 -15.58 3.49 3.01
CA GLN A 84 -16.90 4.12 3.21
C GLN A 84 -17.77 3.37 4.25
N SER A 85 -17.58 2.06 4.39
CA SER A 85 -18.48 1.19 5.19
C SER A 85 -17.74 0.36 6.25
N MET A 86 -16.42 0.35 6.23
CA MET A 86 -15.60 -0.45 7.14
C MET A 86 -14.56 0.43 7.84
N PRO A 87 -14.36 0.27 9.17
CA PRO A 87 -13.34 1.01 9.90
C PRO A 87 -11.94 0.79 9.32
N SER A 88 -11.15 1.86 9.24
CA SER A 88 -9.77 1.84 8.69
C SER A 88 -8.87 0.81 9.38
N ALA A 89 -9.07 0.53 10.66
CA ALA A 89 -8.38 -0.51 11.40
C ALA A 89 -8.60 -1.91 10.79
N MET A 90 -9.85 -2.26 10.46
CA MET A 90 -10.17 -3.54 9.82
C MET A 90 -9.60 -3.65 8.41
N VAL A 91 -9.63 -2.56 7.65
CA VAL A 91 -9.00 -2.48 6.33
C VAL A 91 -7.49 -2.70 6.45
N ALA A 92 -6.83 -2.04 7.40
CA ALA A 92 -5.39 -2.20 7.65
C ALA A 92 -5.01 -3.65 8.01
N ILE A 93 -5.82 -4.35 8.83
CA ILE A 93 -5.60 -5.77 9.16
C ILE A 93 -5.64 -6.63 7.90
N MET A 94 -6.69 -6.47 7.09
CA MET A 94 -6.86 -7.29 5.89
C MET A 94 -5.75 -7.04 4.86
N VAL A 95 -5.36 -5.78 4.66
CA VAL A 95 -4.25 -5.39 3.79
C VAL A 95 -2.89 -5.89 4.31
N SER A 96 -2.75 -6.06 5.64
CA SER A 96 -1.54 -6.66 6.24
C SER A 96 -1.33 -8.13 5.86
N SER A 97 -2.27 -8.77 5.19
CA SER A 97 -2.07 -10.08 4.56
C SER A 97 -1.17 -10.01 3.30
N ALA A 98 -0.87 -8.82 2.77
CA ALA A 98 -0.10 -8.65 1.53
C ALA A 98 1.23 -9.43 1.49
N PRO A 99 2.08 -9.51 2.55
CA PRO A 99 3.30 -10.30 2.51
C PRO A 99 3.08 -11.79 2.20
N ILE A 100 1.93 -12.35 2.57
CA ILE A 100 1.56 -13.73 2.23
C ILE A 100 1.42 -13.87 0.71
N TRP A 101 0.71 -12.94 0.09
CA TRP A 101 0.49 -12.93 -1.35
C TRP A 101 1.78 -12.65 -2.12
N PHE A 102 2.69 -11.78 -1.59
CA PHE A 102 4.02 -11.60 -2.16
C PHE A 102 4.81 -12.92 -2.20
N VAL A 103 4.79 -13.71 -1.13
CA VAL A 103 5.46 -15.03 -1.12
C VAL A 103 4.83 -16.01 -2.10
N LEU A 104 3.50 -16.08 -2.14
CA LEU A 104 2.77 -17.03 -2.98
C LEU A 104 2.84 -16.71 -4.47
N LEU A 105 2.87 -15.43 -4.85
CA LEU A 105 2.89 -15.00 -6.24
C LEU A 105 4.30 -14.84 -6.83
N ASP A 106 5.33 -14.67 -5.99
CA ASP A 106 6.73 -14.50 -6.42
C ASP A 106 7.37 -15.85 -6.78
N LYS A 107 6.84 -16.51 -7.83
CA LYS A 107 7.32 -17.83 -8.31
C LYS A 107 8.85 -17.88 -8.50
N PRO A 108 9.53 -16.89 -9.12
CA PRO A 108 10.97 -16.92 -9.30
C PRO A 108 11.76 -17.02 -7.97
N LYS A 109 11.15 -16.61 -6.86
CA LYS A 109 11.78 -16.61 -5.54
C LYS A 109 11.22 -17.65 -4.57
N TRP A 110 10.41 -18.60 -5.02
CA TRP A 110 9.82 -19.64 -4.16
C TRP A 110 10.87 -20.47 -3.42
N SER A 111 11.94 -20.87 -4.09
CA SER A 111 13.02 -21.63 -3.44
C SER A 111 13.68 -20.87 -2.29
N GLU A 112 13.76 -19.55 -2.41
CA GLU A 112 14.33 -18.68 -1.38
C GLU A 112 13.32 -18.35 -0.27
N ASN A 113 12.09 -18.04 -0.64
CA ASN A 113 11.07 -17.57 0.28
C ASN A 113 10.45 -18.72 1.09
N LEU A 114 9.98 -19.78 0.42
CA LEU A 114 9.27 -20.89 1.06
C LEU A 114 10.18 -21.82 1.87
N ARG A 115 11.47 -21.92 1.52
CA ARG A 115 12.44 -22.71 2.30
C ARG A 115 12.99 -21.96 3.51
N SER A 116 12.75 -20.67 3.62
CA SER A 116 13.24 -19.87 4.73
C SER A 116 12.29 -19.91 5.92
N LYS A 117 12.62 -20.72 6.93
CA LYS A 117 11.85 -20.76 8.19
C LYS A 117 11.67 -19.37 8.80
N SER A 118 12.69 -18.50 8.76
CA SER A 118 12.62 -17.13 9.30
C SER A 118 11.68 -16.21 8.50
N ILE A 119 11.55 -16.39 7.19
CA ILE A 119 10.60 -15.62 6.39
C ILE A 119 9.17 -16.09 6.70
N ILE A 120 8.93 -17.39 6.67
CA ILE A 120 7.60 -17.96 6.93
C ILE A 120 7.14 -17.67 8.36
N SER A 121 7.99 -17.93 9.37
CA SER A 121 7.62 -17.64 10.76
C SER A 121 7.47 -16.13 11.00
N GLY A 122 8.36 -15.29 10.47
CA GLY A 122 8.22 -13.84 10.57
C GLY A 122 6.91 -13.33 9.96
N MET A 123 6.53 -13.85 8.79
CA MET A 123 5.28 -13.50 8.13
C MET A 123 4.04 -13.88 8.98
N LEU A 124 4.01 -15.09 9.52
CA LEU A 124 2.89 -15.56 10.36
C LEU A 124 2.83 -14.81 11.71
N ILE A 125 3.99 -14.59 12.34
CA ILE A 125 4.10 -13.82 13.59
C ILE A 125 3.66 -12.38 13.36
N GLY A 126 4.06 -11.75 12.23
CA GLY A 126 3.66 -10.39 11.89
C GLY A 126 2.16 -10.25 11.71
N LEU A 127 1.53 -11.18 10.99
CA LEU A 127 0.08 -11.20 10.83
C LEU A 127 -0.64 -11.40 12.18
N ALA A 128 -0.17 -12.33 13.00
CA ALA A 128 -0.72 -12.54 14.34
C ALA A 128 -0.57 -11.28 15.22
N GLY A 129 0.56 -10.58 15.13
CA GLY A 129 0.78 -9.31 15.82
C GLY A 129 -0.19 -8.21 15.37
N VAL A 130 -0.51 -8.13 14.07
CA VAL A 130 -1.51 -7.18 13.55
C VAL A 130 -2.92 -7.52 14.04
N ILE A 131 -3.30 -8.80 14.03
CA ILE A 131 -4.60 -9.24 14.56
C ILE A 131 -4.69 -8.90 16.07
N LEU A 132 -3.62 -9.11 16.82
CA LEU A 132 -3.58 -8.79 18.24
C LEU A 132 -3.67 -7.27 18.49
N LEU A 133 -2.96 -6.47 17.69
CA LEU A 133 -2.98 -5.00 17.76
C LEU A 133 -4.39 -4.42 17.64
N PHE A 134 -5.22 -5.03 16.80
CA PHE A 134 -6.59 -4.59 16.54
C PHE A 134 -7.65 -5.54 17.14
N SER A 135 -7.31 -6.37 18.11
CA SER A 135 -8.21 -7.38 18.67
C SER A 135 -9.50 -6.80 19.26
N GLU A 136 -9.42 -5.63 19.88
CA GLU A 136 -10.59 -4.92 20.44
C GLU A 136 -11.53 -4.44 19.33
N GLN A 137 -11.00 -3.81 18.29
CA GLN A 137 -11.76 -3.35 17.12
C GLN A 137 -12.36 -4.51 16.32
N VAL A 138 -11.64 -5.63 16.22
CA VAL A 138 -12.15 -6.88 15.59
C VAL A 138 -13.33 -7.41 16.41
N SER A 139 -13.19 -7.51 17.73
CA SER A 139 -14.24 -7.99 18.63
C SER A 139 -15.51 -7.12 18.53
N GLU A 140 -15.34 -5.81 18.55
CA GLU A 140 -16.43 -4.86 18.39
C GLU A 140 -17.12 -4.98 17.02
N ALA A 141 -16.34 -5.03 15.94
CA ALA A 141 -16.87 -5.16 14.58
C ALA A 141 -17.61 -6.48 14.35
N LEU A 142 -17.20 -7.56 15.01
CA LEU A 142 -17.88 -8.86 14.93
C LEU A 142 -19.16 -8.92 15.77
N SER A 143 -19.24 -8.13 16.86
CA SER A 143 -20.39 -8.11 17.77
C SER A 143 -21.57 -7.27 17.23
N LEU A 144 -21.32 -6.35 16.30
CA LEU A 144 -22.37 -5.52 15.69
C LEU A 144 -23.32 -6.38 14.83
N GLN A 145 -24.51 -6.66 15.35
CA GLN A 145 -25.60 -7.38 14.66
C GLN A 145 -26.20 -6.48 13.55
N GLY A 146 -25.62 -6.49 12.39
CA GLY A 146 -26.18 -5.74 11.26
C GLY A 146 -25.26 -5.74 10.04
N GLY A 147 -25.63 -6.45 8.98
CA GLY A 147 -24.92 -6.41 7.71
C GLY A 147 -23.84 -7.45 7.52
N GLU A 148 -24.01 -8.68 7.99
CA GLU A 148 -23.05 -9.79 7.80
C GLU A 148 -22.64 -9.98 6.33
N SER A 149 -23.58 -9.84 5.39
CA SER A 149 -23.31 -9.97 3.97
C SER A 149 -22.41 -8.85 3.42
N VAL A 150 -22.60 -7.61 3.90
CA VAL A 150 -21.78 -6.45 3.50
C VAL A 150 -20.38 -6.58 4.05
N LYS A 151 -20.23 -7.02 5.30
CA LYS A 151 -18.92 -7.24 5.92
C LYS A 151 -18.13 -8.34 5.20
N LEU A 152 -18.77 -9.46 4.85
CA LEU A 152 -18.12 -10.56 4.16
C LEU A 152 -17.67 -10.15 2.75
N SER A 153 -18.50 -9.47 1.99
CA SER A 153 -18.14 -8.97 0.66
C SER A 153 -16.96 -7.98 0.71
N SER A 154 -16.96 -7.07 1.67
CA SER A 154 -15.87 -6.13 1.88
C SER A 154 -14.55 -6.84 2.25
N MET A 155 -14.61 -7.88 3.09
CA MET A 155 -13.42 -8.69 3.42
C MET A 155 -12.87 -9.42 2.20
N VAL A 156 -13.74 -10.02 1.38
CA VAL A 156 -13.31 -10.67 0.13
C VAL A 156 -12.68 -9.66 -0.83
N LEU A 157 -13.28 -8.49 -0.98
CA LEU A 157 -12.71 -7.41 -1.80
C LEU A 157 -11.32 -6.98 -1.30
N LEU A 158 -11.11 -6.85 0.00
CA LEU A 158 -9.80 -6.50 0.57
C LEU A 158 -8.75 -7.59 0.34
N VAL A 159 -9.13 -8.87 0.38
CA VAL A 159 -8.23 -9.97 -0.01
C VAL A 159 -7.86 -9.84 -1.49
N LEU A 160 -8.83 -9.58 -2.36
CA LEU A 160 -8.58 -9.36 -3.79
C LEU A 160 -7.71 -8.12 -4.02
N ALA A 161 -7.90 -7.05 -3.23
CA ALA A 161 -7.05 -5.88 -3.25
C ALA A 161 -5.59 -6.21 -2.89
N ALA A 162 -5.37 -7.01 -1.83
CA ALA A 162 -4.04 -7.44 -1.41
C ALA A 162 -3.37 -8.35 -2.46
N ILE A 163 -4.13 -9.24 -3.11
CA ILE A 163 -3.66 -10.08 -4.22
C ILE A 163 -3.28 -9.21 -5.43
N SER A 164 -4.16 -8.28 -5.82
CA SER A 164 -3.95 -7.38 -6.95
C SER A 164 -2.75 -6.47 -6.72
N TRP A 165 -2.62 -5.93 -5.52
CA TRP A 165 -1.47 -5.12 -5.12
C TRP A 165 -0.15 -5.92 -5.19
N SER A 166 -0.12 -7.10 -4.61
CA SER A 166 1.08 -7.96 -4.61
C SER A 166 1.45 -8.42 -6.01
N GLY A 167 0.46 -8.85 -6.79
CA GLY A 167 0.63 -9.24 -8.20
C GLY A 167 1.10 -8.08 -9.08
N GLY A 168 0.47 -6.91 -8.95
CA GLY A 168 0.85 -5.69 -9.66
C GLY A 168 2.26 -5.22 -9.31
N SER A 169 2.67 -5.35 -8.04
CA SER A 169 4.02 -5.03 -7.57
C SER A 169 5.06 -5.95 -8.20
N LEU A 170 4.82 -7.25 -8.19
CA LEU A 170 5.72 -8.23 -8.81
C LEU A 170 5.77 -8.05 -10.33
N TYR A 171 4.62 -7.78 -10.95
CA TYR A 171 4.56 -7.47 -12.38
C TYR A 171 5.37 -6.22 -12.72
N SER A 172 5.21 -5.13 -11.96
CA SER A 172 6.02 -3.93 -12.12
C SER A 172 7.51 -4.25 -11.96
N LYS A 173 7.89 -4.93 -10.86
CA LYS A 173 9.28 -5.31 -10.60
C LYS A 173 9.94 -6.04 -11.75
N TYR A 174 9.26 -7.02 -12.35
CA TYR A 174 9.85 -7.89 -13.37
C TYR A 174 9.69 -7.39 -14.80
N LYS A 175 8.77 -6.45 -15.07
CA LYS A 175 8.45 -6.00 -16.43
C LYS A 175 8.82 -4.55 -16.74
N THR A 176 9.04 -3.70 -15.72
CA THR A 176 9.35 -2.27 -15.92
C THR A 176 10.74 -1.87 -15.44
N SER A 177 11.64 -2.82 -15.20
CA SER A 177 12.93 -2.57 -14.54
C SER A 177 13.90 -1.71 -15.35
N GLU A 178 13.76 -1.62 -16.66
CA GLU A 178 14.70 -0.92 -17.56
C GLU A 178 14.41 0.58 -17.69
N ASP A 179 13.14 0.99 -17.47
CA ASP A 179 12.74 2.39 -17.63
C ASP A 179 13.06 3.23 -16.37
N PRO A 180 13.20 4.57 -16.52
CA PRO A 180 13.31 5.48 -15.38
C PRO A 180 12.10 5.38 -14.47
N ILE A 181 12.33 5.29 -13.15
CA ILE A 181 11.27 5.10 -12.15
C ILE A 181 10.21 6.18 -12.23
N ILE A 182 10.64 7.42 -12.47
CA ILE A 182 9.72 8.55 -12.58
C ILE A 182 8.75 8.40 -13.75
N VAL A 183 9.21 7.86 -14.88
CA VAL A 183 8.37 7.59 -16.06
C VAL A 183 7.41 6.44 -15.77
N ILE A 184 7.91 5.36 -15.12
CA ILE A 184 7.06 4.22 -14.71
C ILE A 184 5.94 4.69 -13.80
N THR A 185 6.26 5.43 -12.72
CA THR A 185 5.28 5.91 -11.74
C THR A 185 4.28 6.89 -12.36
N THR A 186 4.73 7.75 -13.27
CA THR A 186 3.85 8.64 -14.03
C THR A 186 2.77 7.84 -14.77
N TRP A 187 3.16 6.85 -15.57
CA TRP A 187 2.19 6.04 -16.32
C TRP A 187 1.34 5.14 -15.45
N GLN A 188 1.86 4.65 -14.32
CA GLN A 188 1.08 3.89 -13.34
C GLN A 188 -0.05 4.75 -12.77
N MET A 189 0.24 6.00 -12.36
CA MET A 189 -0.75 6.91 -11.81
C MET A 189 -1.76 7.37 -12.88
N MET A 190 -1.30 7.77 -14.06
CA MET A 190 -2.19 8.18 -15.16
C MET A 190 -3.16 7.07 -15.55
N ALA A 191 -2.65 5.86 -15.76
CA ALA A 191 -3.49 4.72 -16.14
C ALA A 191 -4.52 4.37 -15.06
N ALA A 192 -4.10 4.39 -13.78
CA ALA A 192 -4.99 4.15 -12.67
C ALA A 192 -6.07 5.24 -12.56
N GLY A 193 -5.68 6.52 -12.62
CA GLY A 193 -6.62 7.63 -12.55
C GLY A 193 -7.66 7.60 -13.66
N ILE A 194 -7.24 7.28 -14.90
CA ILE A 194 -8.15 7.10 -16.03
C ILE A 194 -9.09 5.89 -15.82
N ALA A 195 -8.59 4.80 -15.21
CA ALA A 195 -9.40 3.62 -14.94
C ALA A 195 -10.56 3.86 -13.92
N PHE A 196 -10.47 4.91 -13.09
CA PHE A 196 -11.57 5.31 -12.21
C PHE A 196 -12.73 6.01 -12.97
N VAL A 197 -12.44 6.67 -14.11
CA VAL A 197 -13.45 7.49 -14.82
C VAL A 197 -14.69 6.71 -15.22
N PRO A 198 -14.62 5.49 -15.79
CA PRO A 198 -15.82 4.71 -16.07
C PRO A 198 -16.68 4.45 -14.82
N GLY A 199 -16.06 4.25 -13.66
CA GLY A 199 -16.77 4.06 -12.40
C GLY A 199 -17.59 5.29 -11.99
N ILE A 200 -17.04 6.50 -12.18
CA ILE A 200 -17.76 7.75 -11.92
C ILE A 200 -19.04 7.84 -12.77
N ILE A 201 -18.94 7.47 -14.06
CA ILE A 201 -20.07 7.52 -15.01
C ILE A 201 -21.11 6.45 -14.68
N ILE A 202 -20.68 5.20 -14.47
CA ILE A 202 -21.59 4.06 -14.23
C ILE A 202 -22.35 4.24 -12.90
N ARG A 203 -21.70 4.83 -11.89
CA ARG A 203 -22.28 5.07 -10.56
C ARG A 203 -22.99 6.41 -10.46
N ASP A 204 -22.91 7.24 -11.51
CA ASP A 204 -23.46 8.60 -11.52
C ASP A 204 -23.00 9.44 -10.33
N GLU A 205 -21.69 9.33 -9.99
CA GLU A 205 -21.14 9.97 -8.79
C GLU A 205 -21.17 11.49 -8.83
N PHE A 206 -21.37 12.11 -10.00
CA PHE A 206 -21.57 13.55 -10.10
C PHE A 206 -22.97 13.98 -9.67
N ASN A 207 -23.93 13.07 -9.66
CA ASN A 207 -25.30 13.38 -9.25
C ASN A 207 -25.35 13.61 -7.73
N GLY A 208 -25.70 14.83 -7.34
CA GLY A 208 -25.70 15.23 -5.93
C GLY A 208 -24.34 15.55 -5.32
N PHE A 209 -23.24 15.45 -6.09
CA PHE A 209 -21.91 15.87 -5.60
C PHE A 209 -21.62 17.34 -5.95
N HIS A 210 -21.39 18.16 -4.93
CA HIS A 210 -21.14 19.59 -5.08
C HIS A 210 -19.75 19.96 -4.55
N TRP A 211 -18.84 20.37 -5.44
CA TRP A 211 -17.47 20.76 -5.12
C TRP A 211 -17.36 21.84 -4.03
N LYS A 212 -18.38 22.71 -3.93
CA LYS A 212 -18.42 23.81 -2.95
C LYS A 212 -18.76 23.36 -1.53
N GLU A 213 -19.36 22.19 -1.38
CA GLU A 213 -19.76 21.63 -0.10
C GLU A 213 -18.67 20.76 0.53
N VAL A 214 -17.61 20.47 -0.21
CA VAL A 214 -16.46 19.71 0.27
C VAL A 214 -15.74 20.52 1.35
N SER A 215 -15.54 19.91 2.51
CA SER A 215 -14.88 20.54 3.66
C SER A 215 -13.40 20.82 3.38
N GLY A 216 -12.86 21.82 4.09
CA GLY A 216 -11.43 22.13 4.03
C GLY A 216 -10.56 20.95 4.45
N ASP A 217 -11.01 20.15 5.43
CA ASP A 217 -10.31 18.98 5.91
C ASP A 217 -10.22 17.89 4.82
N ALA A 218 -11.30 17.68 4.07
CA ALA A 218 -11.29 16.73 2.95
C ALA A 218 -10.35 17.18 1.83
N TRP A 219 -10.31 18.48 1.49
CA TRP A 219 -9.35 19.01 0.53
C TRP A 219 -7.90 18.89 0.99
N MET A 220 -7.62 19.15 2.27
CA MET A 220 -6.28 18.95 2.85
C MET A 220 -5.89 17.47 2.83
N ALA A 221 -6.83 16.57 3.12
CA ALA A 221 -6.61 15.13 3.03
C ALA A 221 -6.28 14.71 1.59
N VAL A 222 -7.02 15.19 0.58
CA VAL A 222 -6.74 14.91 -0.83
C VAL A 222 -5.36 15.44 -1.24
N LEU A 223 -5.01 16.66 -0.85
CA LEU A 223 -3.68 17.23 -1.11
C LEU A 223 -2.56 16.39 -0.50
N TYR A 224 -2.74 15.95 0.75
CA TYR A 224 -1.82 15.03 1.42
C TYR A 224 -1.68 13.71 0.64
N LEU A 225 -2.80 13.12 0.24
CA LEU A 225 -2.83 11.87 -0.52
C LEU A 225 -2.16 12.01 -1.90
N ILE A 226 -2.29 13.15 -2.56
CA ILE A 226 -1.61 13.43 -3.84
C ILE A 226 -0.12 13.55 -3.63
N VAL A 227 0.33 14.47 -2.77
CA VAL A 227 1.74 14.86 -2.67
C VAL A 227 2.54 13.78 -1.92
N LEU A 228 2.10 13.42 -0.72
CA LEU A 228 2.84 12.49 0.11
C LEU A 228 2.48 11.05 -0.20
N GLY A 229 1.20 10.71 -0.23
CA GLY A 229 0.74 9.32 -0.45
C GLY A 229 1.08 8.80 -1.84
N SER A 230 0.80 9.58 -2.88
CA SER A 230 1.00 9.17 -4.27
C SER A 230 2.39 9.56 -4.78
N ILE A 231 2.75 10.84 -4.85
CA ILE A 231 4.03 11.22 -5.47
C ILE A 231 5.21 10.70 -4.66
N ALA A 232 5.34 11.05 -3.39
CA ALA A 232 6.49 10.67 -2.58
C ALA A 232 6.47 9.18 -2.20
N GLY A 233 5.39 8.72 -1.57
CA GLY A 233 5.28 7.35 -1.04
C GLY A 233 5.32 6.29 -2.13
N PHE A 234 4.53 6.47 -3.20
CA PHE A 234 4.48 5.47 -4.26
C PHE A 234 5.76 5.45 -5.11
N SER A 235 6.40 6.62 -5.36
CA SER A 235 7.70 6.64 -6.05
C SER A 235 8.80 5.97 -5.23
N ALA A 236 8.83 6.21 -3.91
CA ALA A 236 9.74 5.52 -3.00
C ALA A 236 9.48 4.00 -3.00
N TYR A 237 8.23 3.58 -3.02
CA TYR A 237 7.84 2.17 -3.07
C TYR A 237 8.29 1.48 -4.36
N VAL A 238 8.01 2.07 -5.53
CA VAL A 238 8.42 1.51 -6.83
C VAL A 238 9.94 1.46 -6.93
N TRP A 239 10.63 2.46 -6.40
CA TRP A 239 12.09 2.45 -6.30
C TRP A 239 12.58 1.30 -5.40
N LEU A 240 11.97 1.11 -4.23
CA LEU A 240 12.31 0.00 -3.34
C LEU A 240 12.08 -1.37 -4.00
N LEU A 241 10.98 -1.54 -4.75
CA LEU A 241 10.72 -2.78 -5.48
C LEU A 241 11.81 -3.09 -6.50
N LYS A 242 12.41 -2.07 -7.12
CA LYS A 242 13.54 -2.22 -8.05
C LYS A 242 14.82 -2.63 -7.31
N GLU A 243 15.11 -1.98 -6.19
CA GLU A 243 16.37 -2.12 -5.46
C GLU A 243 16.40 -3.29 -4.47
N ARG A 244 15.24 -3.77 -4.00
CA ARG A 244 15.15 -4.73 -2.91
C ARG A 244 14.24 -5.91 -3.25
N PRO A 245 14.42 -7.08 -2.61
CA PRO A 245 13.49 -8.21 -2.75
C PRO A 245 12.07 -7.79 -2.38
N ALA A 246 11.09 -8.23 -3.18
CA ALA A 246 9.69 -7.85 -2.99
C ALA A 246 9.16 -8.21 -1.59
N MET A 247 9.57 -9.36 -1.04
CA MET A 247 9.21 -9.77 0.33
C MET A 247 9.74 -8.79 1.39
N GLN A 248 10.94 -8.23 1.22
CA GLN A 248 11.46 -7.22 2.14
C GLN A 248 10.65 -5.92 2.04
N VAL A 249 10.32 -5.51 0.82
CA VAL A 249 9.52 -4.31 0.61
C VAL A 249 8.14 -4.48 1.21
N SER A 250 7.50 -5.66 1.09
CA SER A 250 6.15 -5.92 1.61
C SER A 250 6.00 -5.78 3.13
N THR A 251 7.11 -5.69 3.89
CA THR A 251 7.06 -5.47 5.35
C THR A 251 6.40 -4.16 5.76
N TYR A 252 6.24 -3.19 4.84
CA TYR A 252 5.46 -1.99 5.10
C TYR A 252 4.03 -2.32 5.56
N ALA A 253 3.44 -3.38 5.04
CA ALA A 253 2.07 -3.77 5.40
C ALA A 253 1.92 -4.14 6.88
N TYR A 254 2.99 -4.55 7.54
CA TYR A 254 3.01 -4.78 8.98
C TYR A 254 3.33 -3.51 9.78
N VAL A 255 4.16 -2.62 9.23
CA VAL A 255 4.56 -1.40 9.93
C VAL A 255 3.49 -0.31 9.86
N ASN A 256 2.74 -0.25 8.75
CA ASN A 256 1.69 0.76 8.58
C ASN A 256 0.65 0.78 9.74
N PRO A 257 0.10 -0.37 10.19
CA PRO A 257 -0.78 -0.39 11.36
C PRO A 257 -0.12 0.16 12.63
N VAL A 258 1.17 -0.13 12.82
CA VAL A 258 1.95 0.42 13.96
C VAL A 258 1.98 1.94 13.90
N VAL A 259 2.29 2.51 12.73
CA VAL A 259 2.32 3.96 12.52
C VAL A 259 0.93 4.58 12.72
N ALA A 260 -0.13 3.92 12.23
CA ALA A 260 -1.51 4.39 12.41
C ALA A 260 -1.88 4.52 13.89
N VAL A 261 -1.58 3.49 14.70
CA VAL A 261 -1.83 3.52 16.15
C VAL A 261 -1.00 4.59 16.85
N LEU A 262 0.28 4.72 16.52
CA LEU A 262 1.13 5.76 17.10
C LEU A 262 0.61 7.17 16.78
N LEU A 263 0.13 7.40 15.55
CA LEU A 263 -0.48 8.68 15.19
C LEU A 263 -1.76 8.94 15.98
N GLY A 264 -2.60 7.93 16.20
CA GLY A 264 -3.79 8.03 17.07
C GLY A 264 -3.42 8.44 18.51
N VAL A 265 -2.41 7.80 19.09
CA VAL A 265 -1.94 8.11 20.45
C VAL A 265 -1.37 9.53 20.55
N PHE A 266 -0.48 9.92 19.63
CA PHE A 266 0.22 11.21 19.72
C PHE A 266 -0.60 12.42 19.29
N PHE A 267 -1.50 12.25 18.32
CA PHE A 267 -2.23 13.37 17.72
C PHE A 267 -3.73 13.37 18.03
N ALA A 268 -4.32 12.21 18.32
CA ALA A 268 -5.74 12.11 18.68
C ALA A 268 -5.97 11.83 20.19
N ASN A 269 -4.92 11.82 21.03
CA ASN A 269 -4.97 11.47 22.45
C ASN A 269 -5.65 10.12 22.74
N GLU A 270 -5.55 9.17 21.81
CA GLU A 270 -6.07 7.83 22.02
C GLU A 270 -5.25 7.08 23.07
N LYS A 271 -5.95 6.30 23.92
CA LYS A 271 -5.27 5.45 24.90
C LYS A 271 -4.87 4.14 24.27
N ILE A 272 -3.62 3.76 24.42
CA ILE A 272 -3.12 2.46 23.97
C ILE A 272 -3.31 1.42 25.08
N SER A 273 -3.91 0.28 24.75
CA SER A 273 -4.08 -0.83 25.67
C SER A 273 -2.79 -1.68 25.78
N SER A 274 -2.65 -2.45 26.87
CA SER A 274 -1.51 -3.36 27.04
C SER A 274 -1.44 -4.41 25.92
N ILE A 275 -2.59 -4.86 25.40
CA ILE A 275 -2.67 -5.82 24.30
C ILE A 275 -2.12 -5.19 23.03
N GLN A 276 -2.47 -3.94 22.76
CA GLN A 276 -1.96 -3.19 21.61
C GLN A 276 -0.43 -3.01 21.69
N VAL A 277 0.10 -2.69 22.87
CA VAL A 277 1.55 -2.59 23.09
C VAL A 277 2.26 -3.92 22.79
N ILE A 278 1.71 -5.05 23.24
CA ILE A 278 2.24 -6.38 22.93
C ILE A 278 2.20 -6.64 21.42
N GLY A 279 1.08 -6.32 20.77
CA GLY A 279 0.93 -6.42 19.31
C GLY A 279 2.01 -5.64 18.54
N LEU A 280 2.29 -4.39 18.96
CA LEU A 280 3.36 -3.56 18.39
C LEU A 280 4.73 -4.26 18.46
N PHE A 281 5.12 -4.78 19.63
CA PHE A 281 6.40 -5.47 19.79
C PHE A 281 6.49 -6.75 18.95
N ILE A 282 5.40 -7.51 18.85
CA ILE A 282 5.34 -8.71 17.99
C ILE A 282 5.55 -8.34 16.53
N ILE A 283 4.88 -7.29 16.03
CA ILE A 283 5.02 -6.78 14.66
C ILE A 283 6.47 -6.36 14.39
N LEU A 284 7.03 -5.51 15.24
CA LEU A 284 8.41 -5.04 15.06
C LEU A 284 9.42 -6.18 15.10
N GLY A 285 9.23 -7.16 16.00
CA GLY A 285 10.03 -8.38 16.04
C GLY A 285 9.94 -9.20 14.76
N SER A 286 8.75 -9.34 14.19
CA SER A 286 8.55 -10.06 12.93
C SER A 286 9.25 -9.39 11.75
N VAL A 287 9.13 -8.07 11.64
CA VAL A 287 9.81 -7.27 10.61
C VAL A 287 11.33 -7.39 10.74
N PHE A 288 11.84 -7.32 11.97
CA PHE A 288 13.25 -7.55 12.25
C PHE A 288 13.71 -8.94 11.82
N MET A 289 12.93 -10.01 12.13
CA MET A 289 13.25 -11.39 11.73
C MET A 289 13.33 -11.55 10.20
N ILE A 290 12.36 -10.97 9.46
CA ILE A 290 12.34 -11.01 8.00
C ILE A 290 13.57 -10.30 7.41
N ASN A 291 13.87 -9.10 7.89
CA ASN A 291 15.00 -8.31 7.41
C ASN A 291 16.35 -8.94 7.77
N MET A 292 16.51 -9.49 8.99
CA MET A 292 17.73 -10.17 9.41
C MET A 292 18.01 -11.44 8.62
N ALA A 293 16.97 -12.22 8.30
CA ALA A 293 17.11 -13.41 7.46
C ALA A 293 17.66 -13.07 6.07
N ARG A 294 17.24 -11.94 5.51
CA ARG A 294 17.74 -11.43 4.23
C ARG A 294 19.17 -10.92 4.31
N TYR A 295 19.47 -10.09 5.29
CA TYR A 295 20.81 -9.57 5.51
C TYR A 295 21.86 -10.68 5.66
N ARG A 296 21.54 -11.72 6.43
CA ARG A 296 22.43 -12.88 6.58
C ARG A 296 22.69 -13.62 5.26
N ARG A 297 21.66 -13.75 4.41
CA ARG A 297 21.81 -14.40 3.09
C ARG A 297 22.64 -13.57 2.13
N GLU A 298 22.40 -12.27 2.06
CA GLU A 298 23.17 -11.35 1.21
C GLU A 298 24.66 -11.41 1.61
N LYS A 299 24.97 -11.34 2.91
CA LYS A 299 26.32 -11.44 3.43
C LYS A 299 27.00 -12.81 3.14
N LEU A 300 26.25 -13.90 3.20
CA LEU A 300 26.77 -15.23 2.83
C LEU A 300 27.05 -15.33 1.33
N ALA A 301 26.20 -14.77 0.49
CA ALA A 301 26.41 -14.73 -0.95
C ALA A 301 27.64 -13.89 -1.32
N GLU A 302 27.83 -12.73 -0.70
CA GLU A 302 29.01 -11.90 -0.88
C GLU A 302 30.30 -12.62 -0.48
N ARG A 303 30.32 -13.34 0.65
CA ARG A 303 31.49 -14.14 1.11
C ARG A 303 31.85 -15.26 0.13
N LYS A 304 30.83 -15.95 -0.41
CA LYS A 304 31.07 -16.99 -1.42
C LYS A 304 31.66 -16.42 -2.72
N ILE A 305 31.18 -15.25 -3.16
CA ILE A 305 31.73 -14.56 -4.34
C ILE A 305 33.17 -14.09 -4.09
N ALA A 306 33.47 -13.65 -2.85
CA ALA A 306 34.82 -13.20 -2.47
C ALA A 306 35.81 -14.35 -2.20
N GLY A 307 35.39 -15.62 -2.33
CA GLY A 307 36.26 -16.79 -2.07
C GLY A 307 36.71 -16.94 -0.61
N LEU A 308 35.93 -16.38 0.34
CA LEU A 308 36.24 -16.37 1.77
C LEU A 308 35.60 -17.53 2.56
N GLU A 309 35.07 -18.54 1.85
CA GLU A 309 34.59 -19.83 2.39
C GLU A 309 35.14 -20.98 1.57
#